data_516e618c06c51fb00405b927b8b1a1e9
#
_entry.id   516e618c06c51fb00405b927b8b1a1e9
#
_cell.length_a   1.000
_cell.length_b   1.000
_cell.length_c   1.000
_cell.angle_alpha   90.00
_cell.angle_beta   90.00
_cell.angle_gamma   90.00
#
_symmetry.space_group_name_H-M   'P 1'
#
loop_
_entity.id
_entity.type
_entity.pdbx_description
1 polymer ?
#
loop_
_entity_poly.entity_id
_entity_poly.type
_entity_poly.pdbx_seq_one_letter_code
_entity_poly.pdbx_strand_id
1 'polypeptide(L)'
;KWNNDTKLLSSYFSGKTYGDIWGFETDRYFEESDFTGQNADGSWIYKSGVASQSALERAPFHYGPGDIKFKDLDGSGAIDGGNGTADDHGDLKVIGNSLPRYEYSFHLGGSWKGIDLDLFFQGVGKRSDWTIASLNFPMMRSADLAVYEHQSSYNRVFYSDDWKTITGYDINQGN
;
A
#
# COMPACT_ATOMS: atom_id res chain seq x y z
N LYS A 1 -3.65 -8.32 -31.87
CA LYS A 1 -4.49 -8.29 -30.63
C LYS A 1 -3.54 -8.38 -29.44
N TRP A 2 -3.27 -7.25 -28.83
CA TRP A 2 -2.27 -7.24 -27.75
C TRP A 2 -2.93 -7.70 -26.44
N ASN A 3 -2.42 -8.78 -25.84
CA ASN A 3 -2.78 -9.32 -24.53
C ASN A 3 -4.30 -9.52 -24.27
N ASN A 4 -5.12 -9.57 -25.32
CA ASN A 4 -6.57 -9.72 -25.14
C ASN A 4 -6.97 -11.14 -24.74
N ASP A 5 -6.15 -12.13 -25.04
CA ASP A 5 -6.46 -13.53 -24.76
C ASP A 5 -6.14 -13.90 -23.30
N THR A 6 -5.11 -13.25 -22.72
CA THR A 6 -4.69 -13.50 -21.33
C THR A 6 -5.13 -12.40 -20.36
N LYS A 7 -5.35 -11.17 -20.84
CA LYS A 7 -5.76 -9.99 -20.04
C LYS A 7 -4.92 -9.79 -18.77
N LEU A 8 -3.60 -9.95 -18.89
CA LEU A 8 -2.68 -9.76 -17.76
C LEU A 8 -2.82 -8.36 -17.17
N LEU A 9 -2.90 -8.26 -15.86
CA LEU A 9 -3.02 -6.98 -15.15
C LEU A 9 -1.79 -6.08 -15.31
N SER A 10 -0.61 -6.66 -15.56
CA SER A 10 0.63 -5.94 -15.82
C SER A 10 0.71 -5.28 -17.20
N SER A 11 -0.20 -5.61 -18.10
CA SER A 11 -0.20 -5.13 -19.50
C SER A 11 -1.54 -4.51 -19.87
N TYR A 12 -1.58 -3.79 -20.99
CA TYR A 12 -2.82 -3.23 -21.50
C TYR A 12 -3.59 -4.27 -22.32
N PHE A 13 -4.89 -4.24 -22.21
CA PHE A 13 -5.84 -5.04 -22.99
C PHE A 13 -7.11 -4.23 -23.24
N SER A 14 -7.93 -4.66 -24.18
CA SER A 14 -9.19 -3.98 -24.51
C SER A 14 -10.16 -4.02 -23.32
N GLY A 15 -10.64 -2.84 -22.91
CA GLY A 15 -11.51 -2.68 -21.74
C GLY A 15 -10.80 -2.31 -20.43
N LYS A 16 -9.46 -2.37 -20.39
CA LYS A 16 -8.72 -1.88 -19.22
C LYS A 16 -8.65 -0.35 -19.21
N THR A 17 -8.93 0.25 -18.07
CA THR A 17 -8.74 1.69 -17.89
C THR A 17 -7.26 2.02 -17.82
N TYR A 18 -6.85 3.03 -18.56
CA TYR A 18 -5.45 3.47 -18.56
C TYR A 18 -5.09 4.07 -17.20
N GLY A 19 -3.93 3.67 -16.68
CA GLY A 19 -3.41 4.17 -15.40
C GLY A 19 -3.96 3.47 -14.15
N ASP A 20 -4.84 2.47 -14.29
CA ASP A 20 -5.33 1.72 -13.13
C ASP A 20 -4.19 1.06 -12.36
N ILE A 21 -4.21 1.28 -11.05
CA ILE A 21 -3.28 0.69 -10.09
C ILE A 21 -4.03 -0.45 -9.39
N TRP A 22 -3.52 -1.66 -9.56
CA TRP A 22 -4.03 -2.85 -8.91
C TRP A 22 -3.22 -3.12 -7.64
N GLY A 23 -3.89 -3.50 -6.58
CA GLY A 23 -3.27 -3.82 -5.30
C GLY A 23 -4.25 -4.44 -4.33
N PHE A 24 -3.73 -4.90 -3.19
CA PHE A 24 -4.52 -5.46 -2.12
C PHE A 24 -5.19 -4.34 -1.31
N GLU A 25 -6.41 -4.60 -0.85
CA GLU A 25 -7.10 -3.69 0.07
C GLU A 25 -6.67 -3.96 1.50
N THR A 26 -6.23 -2.93 2.20
CA THR A 26 -5.92 -3.02 3.63
C THR A 26 -7.21 -3.22 4.44
N ASP A 27 -7.22 -4.21 5.33
CA ASP A 27 -8.24 -4.40 6.35
C ASP A 27 -7.87 -3.62 7.62
N ARG A 28 -6.82 -4.06 8.29
CA ARG A 28 -6.28 -3.50 9.52
C ARG A 28 -4.83 -3.97 9.68
N TYR A 29 -4.25 -3.74 10.83
CA TYR A 29 -3.00 -4.39 11.20
C TYR A 29 -3.27 -5.74 11.86
N PHE A 30 -2.35 -6.68 11.71
CA PHE A 30 -2.39 -7.93 12.45
C PHE A 30 -2.20 -7.69 13.94
N GLU A 31 -2.97 -8.39 14.73
CA GLU A 31 -2.86 -8.46 16.18
C GLU A 31 -2.32 -9.83 16.59
N GLU A 32 -1.76 -9.94 17.80
CA GLU A 32 -1.35 -11.24 18.34
C GLU A 32 -2.49 -12.27 18.36
N SER A 33 -3.71 -11.78 18.56
CA SER A 33 -4.93 -12.60 18.56
C SER A 33 -5.26 -13.24 17.20
N ASP A 34 -4.67 -12.80 16.11
CA ASP A 34 -4.83 -13.38 14.76
C ASP A 34 -3.99 -14.66 14.57
N PHE A 35 -3.09 -14.94 15.49
CA PHE A 35 -2.17 -16.07 15.40
C PHE A 35 -2.36 -17.04 16.58
N THR A 36 -1.92 -18.28 16.39
CA THR A 36 -1.94 -19.32 17.42
C THR A 36 -0.54 -19.65 17.95
N GLY A 37 0.50 -19.20 17.27
CA GLY A 37 1.88 -19.45 17.63
C GLY A 37 2.83 -19.13 16.49
N GLN A 38 4.10 -19.51 16.67
CA GLN A 38 5.15 -19.28 15.70
C GLN A 38 5.90 -20.58 15.43
N ASN A 39 6.26 -20.83 14.20
CA ASN A 39 7.08 -21.96 13.78
C ASN A 39 8.56 -21.74 14.11
N ALA A 40 9.36 -22.79 14.03
CA ALA A 40 10.80 -22.73 14.29
C ALA A 40 11.58 -21.87 13.29
N ASP A 41 11.04 -21.64 12.10
CA ASP A 41 11.60 -20.77 11.05
C ASP A 41 11.22 -19.29 11.23
N GLY A 42 10.43 -18.96 12.26
CA GLY A 42 9.97 -17.61 12.54
C GLY A 42 8.66 -17.23 11.86
N SER A 43 8.09 -18.07 11.01
CA SER A 43 6.78 -17.82 10.41
C SER A 43 5.66 -17.97 11.44
N TRP A 44 4.58 -17.18 11.28
CA TRP A 44 3.45 -17.19 12.19
C TRP A 44 2.35 -18.16 11.74
N ILE A 45 1.72 -18.83 12.70
CA ILE A 45 0.62 -19.77 12.45
C ILE A 45 -0.68 -18.99 12.58
N TYR A 46 -1.36 -18.79 11.46
CA TYR A 46 -2.62 -18.07 11.40
C TYR A 46 -3.74 -18.81 12.13
N LYS A 47 -4.55 -18.09 12.87
CA LYS A 47 -5.73 -18.62 13.54
C LYS A 47 -6.80 -19.00 12.52
N SER A 48 -7.61 -20.00 12.86
CA SER A 48 -8.78 -20.37 12.02
C SER A 48 -9.71 -19.16 11.79
N GLY A 49 -10.05 -18.92 10.53
CA GLY A 49 -10.86 -17.77 10.10
C GLY A 49 -10.05 -16.50 9.81
N VAL A 50 -8.74 -16.53 9.93
CA VAL A 50 -7.85 -15.46 9.48
C VAL A 50 -7.22 -15.90 8.16
N ALA A 51 -7.43 -15.11 7.09
CA ALA A 51 -6.83 -15.40 5.79
C ALA A 51 -5.30 -15.34 5.87
N SER A 52 -4.63 -16.36 5.36
CA SER A 52 -3.19 -16.45 5.35
C SER A 52 -2.57 -15.53 4.32
N GLN A 53 -1.53 -14.78 4.68
CA GLN A 53 -0.73 -13.96 3.76
C GLN A 53 0.61 -14.60 3.38
N SER A 54 0.80 -15.89 3.71
CA SER A 54 2.06 -16.58 3.44
C SER A 54 2.47 -16.60 1.97
N ALA A 55 1.51 -16.54 1.04
CA ALA A 55 1.79 -16.44 -0.39
C ALA A 55 2.51 -15.15 -0.80
N LEU A 56 2.38 -14.09 0.01
CA LEU A 56 3.03 -12.80 -0.21
C LEU A 56 4.39 -12.69 0.48
N GLU A 57 4.74 -13.65 1.33
CA GLU A 57 5.98 -13.64 2.06
C GLU A 57 7.18 -13.88 1.15
N ARG A 58 8.29 -13.25 1.51
CA ARG A 58 9.58 -13.48 0.85
C ARG A 58 10.66 -13.58 1.93
N ALA A 59 11.28 -14.73 2.00
CA ALA A 59 12.34 -14.97 3.00
C ALA A 59 13.41 -13.86 2.98
N PRO A 60 13.82 -13.35 4.13
CA PRO A 60 13.47 -13.80 5.49
C PRO A 60 12.22 -13.14 6.11
N PHE A 61 11.41 -12.41 5.35
CA PHE A 61 10.25 -11.69 5.86
C PHE A 61 9.04 -12.63 6.01
N HIS A 62 8.39 -12.57 7.17
CA HIS A 62 7.13 -13.21 7.49
C HIS A 62 6.16 -12.19 8.09
N TYR A 63 4.88 -12.26 7.70
CA TYR A 63 3.85 -11.41 8.30
C TYR A 63 3.58 -11.80 9.74
N GLY A 64 3.50 -10.81 10.62
CA GLY A 64 3.25 -11.00 12.04
C GLY A 64 2.45 -9.84 12.65
N PRO A 65 2.29 -9.83 13.98
CA PRO A 65 1.63 -8.75 14.69
C PRO A 65 2.28 -7.40 14.38
N GLY A 66 1.44 -6.39 14.06
CA GLY A 66 1.88 -5.05 13.65
C GLY A 66 2.06 -4.86 12.15
N ASP A 67 2.04 -5.93 11.34
CA ASP A 67 2.05 -5.83 9.88
C ASP A 67 0.65 -5.60 9.30
N ILE A 68 0.59 -5.11 8.07
CA ILE A 68 -0.67 -4.86 7.37
C ILE A 68 -1.37 -6.18 7.05
N LYS A 69 -2.62 -6.29 7.49
CA LYS A 69 -3.54 -7.35 7.10
C LYS A 69 -4.36 -6.89 5.90
N PHE A 70 -4.40 -7.70 4.87
CA PHE A 70 -5.22 -7.46 3.69
C PHE A 70 -6.56 -8.17 3.79
N LYS A 71 -7.53 -7.68 3.03
CA LYS A 71 -8.86 -8.28 2.92
C LYS A 71 -8.84 -9.46 1.96
N ASP A 72 -9.39 -10.56 2.38
CA ASP A 72 -9.74 -11.70 1.55
C ASP A 72 -11.01 -11.33 0.76
N LEU A 73 -10.85 -11.01 -0.51
CA LEU A 73 -11.93 -10.51 -1.35
C LEU A 73 -12.69 -11.63 -2.07
N ASP A 74 -12.03 -12.74 -2.32
CA ASP A 74 -12.62 -13.91 -2.99
C ASP A 74 -13.10 -14.99 -2.00
N GLY A 75 -12.74 -14.88 -0.71
CA GLY A 75 -13.15 -15.81 0.34
C GLY A 75 -12.38 -17.13 0.31
N SER A 76 -11.21 -17.17 -0.30
CA SER A 76 -10.37 -18.37 -0.42
C SER A 76 -9.71 -18.78 0.90
N GLY A 77 -9.58 -17.84 1.85
CA GLY A 77 -8.84 -18.01 3.11
C GLY A 77 -7.33 -17.81 2.96
N ALA A 78 -6.87 -17.36 1.79
CA ALA A 78 -5.49 -16.99 1.53
C ALA A 78 -5.46 -15.71 0.72
N ILE A 79 -4.51 -14.83 0.99
CA ILE A 79 -4.33 -13.59 0.24
C ILE A 79 -3.34 -13.82 -0.88
N ASP A 80 -3.81 -13.74 -2.11
CA ASP A 80 -2.97 -13.89 -3.29
C ASP A 80 -3.46 -13.05 -4.48
N GLY A 81 -2.70 -13.03 -5.55
CA GLY A 81 -3.01 -12.29 -6.76
C GLY A 81 -3.63 -13.14 -7.87
N GLY A 82 -4.08 -14.35 -7.56
CA GLY A 82 -4.55 -15.29 -8.56
C GLY A 82 -3.52 -15.51 -9.67
N ASN A 83 -3.98 -15.67 -10.89
CA ASN A 83 -3.11 -15.73 -12.07
C ASN A 83 -2.65 -14.35 -12.57
N GLY A 84 -3.02 -13.26 -11.88
CA GLY A 84 -2.68 -11.89 -12.26
C GLY A 84 -3.37 -11.44 -13.55
N THR A 85 -4.55 -11.98 -13.83
CA THR A 85 -5.37 -11.64 -15.01
C THR A 85 -6.65 -10.93 -14.59
N ALA A 86 -7.34 -10.30 -15.53
CA ALA A 86 -8.60 -9.63 -15.23
C ALA A 86 -9.73 -10.59 -14.85
N ASP A 87 -9.65 -11.84 -15.31
CA ASP A 87 -10.64 -12.87 -15.04
C ASP A 87 -10.29 -13.71 -13.80
N ASP A 88 -9.04 -13.63 -13.34
CA ASP A 88 -8.53 -14.28 -12.13
C ASP A 88 -7.46 -13.40 -11.51
N HIS A 89 -7.87 -12.50 -10.66
CA HIS A 89 -7.03 -11.51 -9.99
C HIS A 89 -6.89 -11.76 -8.48
N GLY A 90 -7.48 -12.88 -7.98
CA GLY A 90 -7.47 -13.17 -6.55
C GLY A 90 -8.02 -11.99 -5.73
N ASP A 91 -7.30 -11.58 -4.71
CA ASP A 91 -7.66 -10.46 -3.84
C ASP A 91 -7.22 -9.09 -4.36
N LEU A 92 -6.67 -9.03 -5.57
CA LEU A 92 -6.31 -7.75 -6.17
C LEU A 92 -7.55 -6.99 -6.62
N LYS A 93 -7.57 -5.68 -6.41
CA LYS A 93 -8.57 -4.78 -6.96
C LYS A 93 -7.94 -3.47 -7.43
N VAL A 94 -8.68 -2.67 -8.17
CA VAL A 94 -8.25 -1.31 -8.53
C VAL A 94 -8.30 -0.43 -7.28
N ILE A 95 -7.13 -0.07 -6.75
CA ILE A 95 -6.97 0.76 -5.54
C ILE A 95 -6.74 2.23 -5.87
N GLY A 96 -6.42 2.54 -7.13
CA GLY A 96 -6.19 3.90 -7.56
C GLY A 96 -6.01 4.02 -9.07
N ASN A 97 -5.71 5.24 -9.51
CA ASN A 97 -5.35 5.50 -10.89
C ASN A 97 -4.25 6.57 -10.95
N SER A 98 -3.19 6.31 -11.71
CA SER A 98 -2.02 7.17 -11.83
C SER A 98 -2.26 8.42 -12.65
N LEU A 99 -3.36 8.49 -13.39
CA LEU A 99 -3.72 9.66 -14.17
C LEU A 99 -4.62 10.59 -13.36
N PRO A 100 -4.45 11.91 -13.51
CA PRO A 100 -5.40 12.86 -12.95
C PRO A 100 -6.79 12.62 -13.50
N ARG A 101 -7.81 12.62 -12.62
CA ARG A 101 -9.20 12.53 -13.05
C ARG A 101 -9.72 13.85 -13.60
N TYR A 102 -9.15 14.96 -13.13
CA TYR A 102 -9.41 16.30 -13.61
C TYR A 102 -8.23 17.21 -13.32
N GLU A 103 -8.03 18.16 -14.19
CA GLU A 103 -7.11 19.26 -14.03
C GLU A 103 -7.91 20.55 -14.11
N TYR A 104 -7.53 21.53 -13.33
CA TYR A 104 -8.18 22.82 -13.33
C TYR A 104 -7.17 23.94 -13.24
N SER A 105 -7.52 25.04 -13.86
CA SER A 105 -6.79 26.31 -13.72
C SER A 105 -7.76 27.46 -13.67
N PHE A 106 -7.42 28.50 -12.95
CA PHE A 106 -8.10 29.76 -13.01
C PHE A 106 -7.10 30.92 -12.96
N HIS A 107 -7.46 31.97 -13.64
CA HIS A 107 -6.67 33.17 -13.79
C HIS A 107 -7.51 34.36 -13.30
N LEU A 108 -6.93 35.16 -12.43
CA LEU A 108 -7.54 36.37 -11.90
C LEU A 108 -6.57 37.53 -12.11
N GLY A 109 -7.00 38.52 -12.91
CA GLY A 109 -6.21 39.72 -13.20
C GLY A 109 -7.00 40.98 -12.98
N GLY A 110 -6.31 42.05 -12.61
CA GLY A 110 -6.93 43.39 -12.47
C GLY A 110 -5.89 44.48 -12.34
N SER A 111 -6.26 45.66 -12.85
CA SER A 111 -5.45 46.89 -12.76
C SER A 111 -6.20 47.96 -11.97
N TRP A 112 -5.49 48.62 -11.05
CA TRP A 112 -6.04 49.71 -10.29
C TRP A 112 -4.95 50.74 -9.96
N LYS A 113 -5.18 51.99 -10.40
CA LYS A 113 -4.29 53.14 -10.13
C LYS A 113 -2.79 52.89 -10.39
N GLY A 114 -2.48 52.16 -11.47
CA GLY A 114 -1.09 51.87 -11.84
C GLY A 114 -0.50 50.66 -11.15
N ILE A 115 -1.32 49.91 -10.40
CA ILE A 115 -0.94 48.60 -9.82
C ILE A 115 -1.68 47.55 -10.64
N ASP A 116 -0.92 46.60 -11.21
CA ASP A 116 -1.41 45.44 -11.93
C ASP A 116 -1.23 44.18 -11.05
N LEU A 117 -2.30 43.43 -10.91
CA LEU A 117 -2.29 42.13 -10.20
C LEU A 117 -2.67 41.04 -11.20
N ASP A 118 -1.86 40.00 -11.23
CA ASP A 118 -2.08 38.80 -12.03
C ASP A 118 -1.85 37.57 -11.18
N LEU A 119 -2.87 36.75 -11.00
CA LEU A 119 -2.82 35.52 -10.20
C LEU A 119 -3.24 34.34 -11.06
N PHE A 120 -2.37 33.36 -11.20
CA PHE A 120 -2.64 32.12 -11.89
C PHE A 120 -2.61 30.96 -10.90
N PHE A 121 -3.65 30.16 -10.90
CA PHE A 121 -3.78 28.97 -10.08
C PHE A 121 -3.99 27.76 -10.97
N GLN A 122 -3.27 26.67 -10.69
CA GLN A 122 -3.41 25.40 -11.37
C GLN A 122 -3.43 24.29 -10.33
N GLY A 123 -4.28 23.31 -10.56
CA GLY A 123 -4.37 22.14 -9.67
C GLY A 123 -4.71 20.87 -10.42
N VAL A 124 -4.35 19.77 -9.79
CA VAL A 124 -4.62 18.42 -10.25
C VAL A 124 -5.45 17.72 -9.18
N GLY A 125 -6.54 17.10 -9.60
CA GLY A 125 -7.41 16.40 -8.66
C GLY A 125 -7.49 14.89 -8.89
N LYS A 126 -7.60 14.18 -7.79
CA LYS A 126 -7.80 12.73 -7.71
C LYS A 126 -6.82 11.93 -8.57
N ARG A 127 -5.56 11.99 -8.20
CA ARG A 127 -4.47 11.17 -8.74
C ARG A 127 -3.94 10.28 -7.62
N SER A 128 -3.67 9.04 -7.93
CA SER A 128 -2.92 8.13 -7.05
C SER A 128 -1.52 7.92 -7.59
N ASP A 129 -0.55 7.79 -6.72
CA ASP A 129 0.83 7.55 -7.12
C ASP A 129 1.49 6.54 -6.19
N TRP A 130 2.42 5.73 -6.71
CA TRP A 130 3.24 4.87 -5.87
C TRP A 130 4.31 5.73 -5.20
N THR A 131 4.31 5.74 -3.88
CA THR A 131 5.38 6.41 -3.15
C THR A 131 6.68 5.63 -3.26
N ILE A 132 7.78 6.37 -3.33
CA ILE A 132 9.12 5.77 -3.35
C ILE A 132 9.36 5.10 -1.99
N ALA A 133 9.90 3.88 -2.00
CA ALA A 133 10.19 3.12 -0.79
C ALA A 133 10.97 3.92 0.27
N SER A 134 11.91 4.78 -0.13
CA SER A 134 12.68 5.63 0.77
C SER A 134 11.86 6.68 1.53
N LEU A 135 10.64 7.00 1.08
CA LEU A 135 9.74 7.89 1.80
C LEU A 135 8.87 7.14 2.82
N ASN A 136 8.63 5.85 2.58
CA ASN A 136 7.73 5.04 3.41
C ASN A 136 8.47 4.24 4.48
N PHE A 137 9.67 3.78 4.17
CA PHE A 137 10.45 2.96 5.10
C PHE A 137 11.59 3.75 5.70
N PRO A 138 11.66 3.88 7.02
CA PRO A 138 12.78 4.51 7.69
C PRO A 138 14.07 3.72 7.44
N MET A 139 15.19 4.40 7.38
CA MET A 139 16.53 3.81 7.25
C MET A 139 16.79 3.00 5.98
N MET A 140 15.98 3.15 4.94
CA MET A 140 16.16 2.36 3.70
C MET A 140 17.38 2.78 2.86
N ARG A 141 17.94 3.97 3.08
CA ARG A 141 19.18 4.40 2.43
C ARG A 141 20.34 4.22 3.38
N SER A 142 21.21 3.29 3.04
CA SER A 142 22.39 2.93 3.82
C SER A 142 23.39 4.09 4.05
N ALA A 143 23.33 5.15 3.27
CA ALA A 143 24.27 6.26 3.38
C ALA A 143 23.88 7.29 4.45
N ASP A 144 22.59 7.53 4.67
CA ASP A 144 22.14 8.66 5.48
C ASP A 144 21.40 8.24 6.76
N LEU A 145 20.92 7.01 6.86
CA LEU A 145 20.15 6.48 8.01
C LEU A 145 19.10 7.48 8.56
N ALA A 146 18.67 8.40 7.69
CA ALA A 146 17.78 9.48 8.08
C ALA A 146 16.35 8.96 8.20
N VAL A 147 15.68 9.37 9.26
CA VAL A 147 14.26 9.16 9.47
C VAL A 147 13.57 10.49 9.24
N TYR A 148 12.61 10.54 8.33
CA TYR A 148 11.80 11.73 8.14
C TYR A 148 10.82 11.93 9.30
N GLU A 149 10.48 13.16 9.62
CA GLU A 149 9.59 13.49 10.73
C GLU A 149 8.26 12.72 10.65
N HIS A 150 7.65 12.63 9.47
CA HIS A 150 6.41 11.89 9.28
C HIS A 150 6.54 10.39 9.57
N GLN A 151 7.73 9.80 9.45
CA GLN A 151 7.97 8.39 9.75
C GLN A 151 8.04 8.12 11.26
N SER A 152 8.23 9.15 12.07
CA SER A 152 8.26 9.01 13.53
C SER A 152 6.89 8.63 14.13
N SER A 153 5.82 8.90 13.39
CA SER A 153 4.44 8.56 13.77
C SER A 153 3.95 7.23 13.24
N TYR A 154 4.80 6.47 12.54
CA TYR A 154 4.45 5.14 12.04
C TYR A 154 4.41 4.11 13.17
N ASN A 155 3.88 2.94 12.83
CA ASN A 155 3.80 1.83 13.76
C ASN A 155 5.15 1.48 14.37
N ARG A 156 5.15 1.23 15.66
CA ARG A 156 6.33 0.81 16.41
C ARG A 156 6.09 -0.58 16.94
N VAL A 157 7.06 -1.43 16.74
CA VAL A 157 7.11 -2.76 17.36
C VAL A 157 8.13 -2.71 18.49
N PHE A 158 7.72 -3.12 19.67
CA PHE A 158 8.58 -3.18 20.85
C PHE A 158 9.09 -4.60 21.00
N TYR A 159 10.38 -4.73 21.19
CA TYR A 159 11.05 -6.02 21.38
C TYR A 159 11.48 -6.17 22.84
N SER A 160 11.65 -7.42 23.26
CA SER A 160 12.36 -7.75 24.49
C SER A 160 13.84 -7.32 24.40
N ASP A 161 14.52 -7.25 25.56
CA ASP A 161 15.94 -6.86 25.62
C ASP A 161 16.86 -7.73 24.77
N ASP A 162 16.46 -8.96 24.49
CA ASP A 162 17.20 -9.89 23.62
C ASP A 162 16.85 -9.74 22.13
N TRP A 163 15.95 -8.84 21.77
CA TRP A 163 15.47 -8.56 20.41
C TRP A 163 14.82 -9.76 19.69
N LYS A 164 14.41 -10.79 20.43
CA LYS A 164 13.85 -12.02 19.87
C LYS A 164 12.33 -12.12 20.01
N THR A 165 11.77 -11.42 20.98
CA THR A 165 10.35 -11.52 21.29
C THR A 165 9.71 -10.15 21.16
N ILE A 166 8.60 -10.08 20.44
CA ILE A 166 7.77 -8.87 20.39
C ILE A 166 7.03 -8.76 21.70
N THR A 167 7.25 -7.67 22.44
CA THR A 167 6.61 -7.41 23.74
C THR A 167 5.41 -6.47 23.63
N GLY A 168 5.23 -5.84 22.49
CA GLY A 168 4.12 -4.97 22.20
C GLY A 168 4.31 -4.22 20.91
N TYR A 169 3.29 -3.55 20.46
CA TYR A 169 3.33 -2.67 19.30
C TYR A 169 2.36 -1.51 19.48
N ASP A 170 2.72 -0.38 18.90
CA ASP A 170 1.88 0.82 18.82
C ASP A 170 1.42 0.94 17.37
N ILE A 171 0.13 0.76 17.16
CA ILE A 171 -0.47 0.83 15.84
C ILE A 171 -1.00 2.24 15.64
N ASN A 172 -0.28 3.01 14.85
CA ASN A 172 -0.80 4.28 14.36
C ASN A 172 -1.83 3.99 13.26
N GLN A 173 -3.11 4.01 13.63
CA GLN A 173 -4.23 3.76 12.71
C GLN A 173 -4.47 4.93 11.75
N GLY A 174 -3.46 5.71 11.44
CA GLY A 174 -3.49 6.73 10.40
C GLY A 174 -4.62 7.74 10.57
N ASN A 175 -4.33 8.84 11.18
CA ASN A 175 -5.10 10.07 11.03
C ASN A 175 -4.65 10.83 9.79
#